data_c964a000dea759a9e148689281f710b3
#
_entry.id   c964a000dea759a9e148689281f710b3
#
_cell.length_a   1.000
_cell.length_b   1.000
_cell.length_c   1.000
_cell.angle_alpha   90.00
_cell.angle_beta   90.00
_cell.angle_gamma   90.00
#
_symmetry.space_group_name_H-M   'P 1'
#
loop_
_entity.id
_entity.type
_entity.pdbx_description
1 polymer ?
#
loop_
_entity_poly.entity_id
_entity_poly.type
_entity_poly.pdbx_seq_one_letter_code
_entity_poly.pdbx_strand_id
1 'polypeptide(L)'
;MAETETWVIETNAADFDRDVMERSDHVPVVVDFWAPWCGPCRMLGPILEQLAAEYDGKFVLAKVETDANPELSAAFGVQSIPYVVAVSGRKIVDQFAGALPEPQIREWLNGIVPSEADQLV
;
A
#
# COMPACT_ATOMS: atom_id res chain seq x y z
N MET A 1 8.96 18.40 9.85
CA MET A 1 9.91 17.90 8.90
C MET A 1 9.29 16.95 7.92
N ALA A 2 9.98 16.75 6.89
CA ALA A 2 9.49 15.94 5.78
C ALA A 2 9.62 14.44 6.02
N GLU A 3 10.16 14.02 7.13
CA GLU A 3 10.41 12.60 7.36
C GLU A 3 9.15 11.77 7.35
N THR A 4 8.02 12.35 7.81
CA THR A 4 6.78 11.59 7.82
C THR A 4 6.31 11.26 6.42
N GLU A 5 6.74 12.03 5.43
CA GLU A 5 6.33 11.81 4.06
C GLU A 5 6.99 10.60 3.44
N THR A 6 8.06 10.10 4.06
CA THR A 6 8.75 8.93 3.53
C THR A 6 7.91 7.66 3.61
N TRP A 7 6.86 7.66 4.42
CA TRP A 7 5.99 6.49 4.55
C TRP A 7 4.91 6.44 3.48
N VAL A 8 4.76 7.50 2.69
CA VAL A 8 3.79 7.55 1.58
C VAL A 8 4.56 8.00 0.34
N ILE A 9 4.58 7.14 -0.66
CA ILE A 9 5.26 7.45 -1.92
C ILE A 9 4.30 7.23 -3.07
N GLU A 10 4.57 7.92 -4.18
CA GLU A 10 3.92 7.64 -5.44
C GLU A 10 4.92 6.94 -6.33
N THR A 11 4.49 5.87 -7.00
CA THR A 11 5.39 5.13 -7.84
C THR A 11 4.72 4.80 -9.16
N ASN A 12 5.48 4.20 -10.06
CA ASN A 12 5.03 3.92 -11.41
C ASN A 12 5.72 2.64 -11.89
N ALA A 13 5.39 2.24 -13.12
CA ALA A 13 5.93 0.99 -13.66
C ALA A 13 7.46 1.02 -13.73
N ALA A 14 8.04 2.17 -14.06
CA ALA A 14 9.51 2.26 -14.22
C ALA A 14 10.24 2.08 -12.89
N ASP A 15 9.65 2.59 -11.81
CA ASP A 15 10.31 2.59 -10.49
C ASP A 15 9.78 1.51 -9.55
N PHE A 16 8.80 0.74 -9.99
CA PHE A 16 8.09 -0.18 -9.11
C PHE A 16 9.02 -1.21 -8.46
N ASP A 17 9.95 -1.74 -9.23
CA ASP A 17 10.84 -2.76 -8.67
C ASP A 17 11.65 -2.20 -7.51
N ARG A 18 12.18 -0.98 -7.65
CA ARG A 18 12.94 -0.35 -6.59
C ARG A 18 12.05 0.07 -5.44
N ASP A 19 10.93 0.73 -5.74
CA ASP A 19 10.12 1.36 -4.72
C ASP A 19 9.29 0.36 -3.93
N VAL A 20 8.91 -0.75 -4.54
CA VAL A 20 8.04 -1.73 -3.90
C VAL A 20 8.74 -3.05 -3.67
N MET A 21 9.27 -3.67 -4.73
CA MET A 21 9.79 -5.03 -4.58
C MET A 21 11.05 -5.07 -3.73
N GLU A 22 12.03 -4.24 -4.04
CA GLU A 22 13.26 -4.22 -3.24
C GLU A 22 12.98 -3.73 -1.83
N ARG A 23 12.14 -2.70 -1.71
CA ARG A 23 11.82 -2.16 -0.39
C ARG A 23 11.13 -3.21 0.48
N SER A 24 10.35 -4.10 -0.13
CA SER A 24 9.60 -5.11 0.62
C SER A 24 10.52 -6.14 1.28
N ASP A 25 11.80 -6.16 0.95
CA ASP A 25 12.77 -6.97 1.68
C ASP A 25 13.02 -6.44 3.09
N HIS A 26 12.72 -5.17 3.34
CA HIS A 26 13.03 -4.52 4.61
C HIS A 26 11.78 -4.13 5.39
N VAL A 27 10.67 -3.83 4.69
CA VAL A 27 9.45 -3.37 5.32
C VAL A 27 8.29 -3.73 4.40
N PRO A 28 7.12 -4.12 4.96
CA PRO A 28 5.97 -4.39 4.11
C PRO A 28 5.58 -3.14 3.32
N VAL A 29 5.20 -3.32 2.07
CA VAL A 29 4.74 -2.24 1.22
C VAL A 29 3.28 -2.49 0.86
N VAL A 30 2.44 -1.51 1.12
CA VAL A 30 1.03 -1.55 0.79
C VAL A 30 0.84 -0.73 -0.48
N VAL A 31 0.42 -1.37 -1.55
CA VAL A 31 0.27 -0.74 -2.85
C VAL A 31 -1.20 -0.39 -3.06
N ASP A 32 -1.48 0.88 -3.29
CA ASP A 32 -2.84 1.39 -3.49
C ASP A 32 -3.02 1.75 -4.95
N PHE A 33 -3.77 0.93 -5.69
CA PHE A 33 -4.12 1.21 -7.08
C PHE A 33 -5.38 2.09 -7.08
N TRP A 34 -5.25 3.29 -7.66
CA TRP A 34 -6.28 4.32 -7.57
C TRP A 34 -6.37 5.10 -8.87
N ALA A 35 -7.37 5.96 -8.98
CA ALA A 35 -7.48 6.91 -10.09
C ALA A 35 -8.19 8.16 -9.58
N PRO A 36 -7.89 9.33 -10.15
CA PRO A 36 -8.47 10.58 -9.65
C PRO A 36 -9.99 10.67 -9.82
N TRP A 37 -10.56 9.95 -10.78
CA TRP A 37 -12.01 9.95 -11.02
C TRP A 37 -12.76 8.98 -10.12
N CYS A 38 -12.06 8.21 -9.33
CA CYS A 38 -12.65 7.13 -8.54
C CYS A 38 -13.09 7.65 -7.17
N GLY A 39 -14.41 7.71 -6.95
CA GLY A 39 -14.96 8.21 -5.70
C GLY A 39 -14.49 7.44 -4.48
N PRO A 40 -14.64 6.10 -4.46
CA PRO A 40 -14.18 5.32 -3.31
C PRO A 40 -12.68 5.45 -3.04
N CYS A 41 -11.89 5.66 -4.10
CA CYS A 41 -10.45 5.87 -3.93
C CYS A 41 -10.17 7.14 -3.13
N ARG A 42 -10.97 8.18 -3.35
CA ARG A 42 -10.81 9.44 -2.63
C ARG A 42 -11.20 9.33 -1.16
N MET A 43 -11.98 8.31 -0.81
CA MET A 43 -12.30 8.03 0.59
C MET A 43 -11.23 7.17 1.24
N LEU A 44 -10.75 6.17 0.54
CA LEU A 44 -9.78 5.23 1.10
C LEU A 44 -8.39 5.82 1.20
N GLY A 45 -7.97 6.60 0.19
CA GLY A 45 -6.61 7.14 0.14
C GLY A 45 -6.19 7.88 1.40
N PRO A 46 -6.98 8.86 1.84
CA PRO A 46 -6.62 9.60 3.06
C PRO A 46 -6.54 8.73 4.31
N ILE A 47 -7.39 7.69 4.39
CA ILE A 47 -7.35 6.77 5.54
C ILE A 47 -6.03 6.00 5.53
N LEU A 48 -5.63 5.47 4.37
CA LEU A 48 -4.37 4.74 4.26
C LEU A 48 -3.18 5.65 4.57
N GLU A 49 -3.22 6.89 4.10
CA GLU A 49 -2.13 7.83 4.36
C GLU A 49 -2.02 8.16 5.84
N GLN A 50 -3.16 8.35 6.49
CA GLN A 50 -3.17 8.60 7.92
C GLN A 50 -2.61 7.40 8.69
N LEU A 51 -2.99 6.20 8.29
CA LEU A 51 -2.49 4.99 8.95
C LEU A 51 -1.01 4.80 8.71
N ALA A 52 -0.51 5.14 7.52
CA ALA A 52 0.93 5.05 7.26
C ALA A 52 1.70 5.94 8.22
N ALA A 53 1.21 7.16 8.45
CA ALA A 53 1.84 8.06 9.42
C ALA A 53 1.73 7.53 10.83
N GLU A 54 0.57 7.00 11.19
CA GLU A 54 0.34 6.50 12.54
C GLU A 54 1.19 5.27 12.84
N TYR A 55 1.38 4.40 11.86
CA TYR A 55 2.19 3.18 12.04
C TYR A 55 3.68 3.46 11.97
N ASP A 56 4.06 4.66 11.60
CA ASP A 56 5.40 5.21 11.78
C ASP A 56 6.50 4.27 11.26
N GLY A 57 6.40 3.93 9.97
CA GLY A 57 7.43 3.13 9.32
C GLY A 57 7.26 1.64 9.42
N LYS A 58 6.20 1.15 10.05
CA LYS A 58 5.96 -0.28 10.09
C LYS A 58 5.50 -0.82 8.75
N PHE A 59 5.00 0.04 7.89
CA PHE A 59 4.76 -0.27 6.48
C PHE A 59 4.90 1.02 5.68
N VAL A 60 5.10 0.87 4.37
CA VAL A 60 5.17 1.99 3.44
C VAL A 60 3.97 1.90 2.51
N LEU A 61 3.31 3.02 2.29
CA LEU A 61 2.19 3.10 1.35
C LEU A 61 2.73 3.60 0.00
N ALA A 62 2.56 2.78 -1.03
CA ALA A 62 2.97 3.12 -2.39
C ALA A 62 1.73 3.29 -3.25
N LYS A 63 1.52 4.48 -3.79
CA LYS A 63 0.33 4.79 -4.57
C LYS A 63 0.64 4.66 -6.05
N VAL A 64 -0.20 3.93 -6.77
CA VAL A 64 -0.05 3.70 -8.21
C VAL A 64 -1.33 4.13 -8.89
N GLU A 65 -1.22 5.14 -9.76
CA GLU A 65 -2.38 5.59 -10.53
C GLU A 65 -2.57 4.67 -11.72
N THR A 66 -3.74 4.04 -11.82
CA THR A 66 -3.97 3.00 -12.82
C THR A 66 -3.96 3.54 -14.25
N ASP A 67 -4.50 4.73 -14.47
CA ASP A 67 -4.58 5.29 -15.82
C ASP A 67 -3.20 5.55 -16.41
N ALA A 68 -2.26 5.94 -15.56
CA ALA A 68 -0.90 6.21 -16.01
C ALA A 68 -0.05 4.94 -16.05
N ASN A 69 -0.52 3.83 -15.47
CA ASN A 69 0.26 2.61 -15.34
C ASN A 69 -0.57 1.38 -15.70
N PRO A 70 -1.08 1.32 -16.95
CA PRO A 70 -1.97 0.22 -17.32
C PRO A 70 -1.29 -1.15 -17.31
N GLU A 71 -0.01 -1.21 -17.65
CA GLU A 71 0.70 -2.49 -17.69
C GLU A 71 0.90 -3.03 -16.28
N LEU A 72 1.23 -2.15 -15.35
CA LEU A 72 1.40 -2.55 -13.96
C LEU A 72 0.09 -3.02 -13.37
N SER A 73 -0.99 -2.29 -13.67
CA SER A 73 -2.32 -2.66 -13.20
C SER A 73 -2.71 -4.03 -13.72
N ALA A 74 -2.44 -4.29 -15.00
CA ALA A 74 -2.75 -5.59 -15.60
C ALA A 74 -1.91 -6.69 -14.96
N ALA A 75 -0.65 -6.42 -14.67
CA ALA A 75 0.23 -7.42 -14.06
C ALA A 75 -0.28 -7.88 -12.69
N PHE A 76 -0.93 -6.97 -11.97
CA PHE A 76 -1.51 -7.30 -10.67
C PHE A 76 -2.94 -7.76 -10.74
N GLY A 77 -3.50 -7.86 -11.95
CA GLY A 77 -4.86 -8.31 -12.12
C GLY A 77 -5.91 -7.36 -11.59
N VAL A 78 -5.63 -6.06 -11.64
CA VAL A 78 -6.55 -5.06 -11.11
C VAL A 78 -7.77 -4.98 -12.02
N GLN A 79 -8.94 -5.36 -11.50
CA GLN A 79 -10.19 -5.31 -12.26
C GLN A 79 -11.13 -4.23 -11.76
N SER A 80 -10.93 -3.76 -10.55
CA SER A 80 -11.71 -2.69 -9.98
C SER A 80 -10.82 -1.91 -9.04
N ILE A 81 -11.14 -0.64 -8.83
CA ILE A 81 -10.38 0.21 -7.92
C ILE A 81 -11.32 0.84 -6.90
N PRO A 82 -10.85 1.14 -5.69
CA PRO A 82 -9.47 0.93 -5.24
C PRO A 82 -9.15 -0.56 -5.08
N TYR A 83 -7.90 -0.90 -5.34
CA TYR A 83 -7.41 -2.26 -5.16
C TYR A 83 -6.10 -2.16 -4.40
N VAL A 84 -5.98 -2.86 -3.29
CA VAL A 84 -4.86 -2.69 -2.37
C VAL A 84 -4.16 -4.02 -2.21
N VAL A 85 -2.84 -4.01 -2.37
CA VAL A 85 -2.02 -5.22 -2.35
C VAL A 85 -0.90 -5.02 -1.35
N ALA A 86 -0.69 -6.00 -0.47
CA ALA A 86 0.43 -5.98 0.46
C ALA A 86 1.54 -6.86 -0.08
N VAL A 87 2.76 -6.30 -0.13
CA VAL A 87 3.95 -7.00 -0.61
C VAL A 87 4.95 -7.05 0.52
N SER A 88 5.46 -8.24 0.82
CA SER A 88 6.46 -8.44 1.85
C SER A 88 7.40 -9.55 1.40
N GLY A 89 8.71 -9.31 1.48
CA GLY A 89 9.68 -10.28 1.01
C GLY A 89 9.54 -10.59 -0.46
N ARG A 90 9.16 -9.59 -1.25
CA ARG A 90 8.97 -9.67 -2.69
C ARG A 90 7.80 -10.54 -3.11
N LYS A 91 6.86 -10.78 -2.20
CA LYS A 91 5.68 -11.62 -2.47
C LYS A 91 4.42 -10.88 -2.08
N ILE A 92 3.35 -11.12 -2.83
CA ILE A 92 2.03 -10.65 -2.43
C ILE A 92 1.58 -11.50 -1.26
N VAL A 93 1.34 -10.87 -0.12
CA VAL A 93 0.93 -11.59 1.09
C VAL A 93 -0.56 -11.44 1.37
N ASP A 94 -1.20 -10.39 0.86
CA ASP A 94 -2.65 -10.20 1.04
C ASP A 94 -3.12 -9.10 0.10
N GLN A 95 -4.43 -9.00 -0.09
CA GLN A 95 -5.01 -7.94 -0.91
C GLN A 95 -6.49 -7.77 -0.56
N PHE A 96 -7.03 -6.60 -0.89
CA PHE A 96 -8.47 -6.38 -0.83
C PHE A 96 -8.88 -5.38 -1.90
N ALA A 97 -10.17 -5.37 -2.23
CA ALA A 97 -10.74 -4.44 -3.20
C ALA A 97 -11.85 -3.65 -2.53
N GLY A 98 -11.98 -2.39 -2.96
CA GLY A 98 -13.02 -1.52 -2.44
C GLY A 98 -12.58 -0.75 -1.22
N ALA A 99 -13.39 0.23 -0.84
CA ALA A 99 -13.10 1.11 0.30
C ALA A 99 -13.63 0.45 1.56
N LEU A 100 -12.74 -0.16 2.32
CA LEU A 100 -13.10 -0.76 3.60
C LEU A 100 -13.17 0.30 4.68
N PRO A 101 -14.00 0.10 5.70
CA PRO A 101 -13.98 0.97 6.87
C PRO A 101 -12.64 0.89 7.60
N GLU A 102 -12.28 1.98 8.27
CA GLU A 102 -10.98 2.06 8.93
C GLU A 102 -10.70 0.91 9.90
N PRO A 103 -11.65 0.47 10.75
CA PRO A 103 -11.35 -0.64 11.66
C PRO A 103 -10.96 -1.91 10.93
N GLN A 104 -11.58 -2.19 9.79
CA GLN A 104 -11.22 -3.37 9.01
C GLN A 104 -9.86 -3.22 8.36
N ILE A 105 -9.52 -2.01 7.94
CA ILE A 105 -8.19 -1.75 7.37
C ILE A 105 -7.12 -1.94 8.43
N ARG A 106 -7.36 -1.47 9.65
CA ARG A 106 -6.42 -1.67 10.76
C ARG A 106 -6.20 -3.14 11.04
N GLU A 107 -7.27 -3.91 11.07
CA GLU A 107 -7.15 -5.34 11.30
C GLU A 107 -6.33 -6.01 10.21
N TRP A 108 -6.58 -5.61 8.96
CA TRP A 108 -5.84 -6.13 7.82
C TRP A 108 -4.36 -5.79 7.91
N LEU A 109 -4.05 -4.54 8.24
CA LEU A 109 -2.65 -4.10 8.40
C LEU A 109 -1.96 -4.83 9.54
N ASN A 110 -2.66 -5.08 10.63
CA ASN A 110 -2.05 -5.75 11.78
C ASN A 110 -1.68 -7.19 11.47
N GLY A 111 -2.31 -7.78 10.47
CA GLY A 111 -1.90 -9.10 10.00
C GLY A 111 -0.67 -9.08 9.11
N ILE A 112 -0.28 -7.90 8.66
CA ILE A 112 0.81 -7.74 7.70
C ILE A 112 2.07 -7.22 8.38
N VAL A 113 1.93 -6.19 9.24
CA VAL A 113 3.08 -5.59 9.91
C VAL A 113 3.54 -6.50 11.05
N PRO A 114 4.86 -6.50 11.33
CA PRO A 114 5.34 -7.29 12.46
C PRO A 114 4.74 -6.80 13.77
N SER A 115 4.31 -7.73 14.61
CA SER A 115 3.81 -7.37 15.92
C SER A 115 4.98 -7.03 16.84
N GLU A 116 4.67 -6.37 17.94
CA GLU A 116 5.70 -6.06 18.93
C GLU A 116 6.31 -7.33 19.49
N ALA A 117 5.50 -8.36 19.68
CA ALA A 117 6.00 -9.65 20.17
C ALA A 117 6.99 -10.26 19.18
N ASP A 118 6.73 -10.14 17.89
CA ASP A 118 7.65 -10.66 16.88
C ASP A 118 8.99 -9.95 16.93
N GLN A 119 8.97 -8.66 17.24
CA GLN A 119 10.20 -7.88 17.28
C GLN A 119 11.04 -8.19 18.51
N LEU A 120 10.43 -8.71 19.55
CA LEU A 120 11.13 -9.02 20.78
C LEU A 120 11.87 -10.36 20.72
N VAL A 121 11.60 -11.16 19.71
CA VAL A 121 12.24 -12.46 19.54
C VAL A 121 13.55 -12.39 18.71
#